data_c6f22843f9f80a65ea0e35e535294c67
#
_entry.id   c6f22843f9f80a65ea0e35e535294c67
#
_cell.length_a   1.000
_cell.length_b   1.000
_cell.length_c   1.000
_cell.angle_alpha   90.00
_cell.angle_beta   90.00
_cell.angle_gamma   90.00
#
_symmetry.space_group_name_H-M   'P 1'
#
loop_
_entity.id
_entity.type
_entity.pdbx_description
1 polymer ?
#
loop_
_entity_poly.entity_id
_entity_poly.type
_entity_poly.pdbx_seq_one_letter_code
_entity_poly.pdbx_strand_id
1 'polypeptide(L)'
;ALLDGTVFRTPITVAGIEPCVRNWVKPITIARHAYGDVYKNTELRVPGPGRVELVYTAADGTETRELVHEFDGPGVAQGMHNLDASIESFARSCFEYALDVRQDIWFATKDTISKKYDHRFKDVFQEIYDAEYAARFEEAGIEYFYTLIDDAVARVMKADGGFIWACKNYDGDVMSDMVSSAFGSLAMMTSVLVSPQGYYEYEAAHGTVQRHYY
;
A
#
# COMPACT_ATOMS: atom_id res chain seq x y z
N ALA A 1 2.27 -7.79 12.60
CA ALA A 1 1.65 -9.03 12.17
C ALA A 1 2.66 -10.17 12.29
N LEU A 2 2.21 -11.36 12.68
CA LEU A 2 3.03 -12.58 12.72
C LEU A 2 3.23 -13.15 11.31
N LEU A 3 2.32 -12.82 10.40
CA LEU A 3 2.35 -13.20 8.99
C LEU A 3 2.83 -12.00 8.18
N ASP A 4 3.86 -12.20 7.37
CA ASP A 4 4.18 -11.31 6.25
C ASP A 4 3.15 -11.57 5.14
N GLY A 5 2.69 -10.51 4.47
CA GLY A 5 1.69 -10.71 3.42
C GLY A 5 1.11 -9.42 2.86
N THR A 6 0.16 -9.62 1.99
CA THR A 6 -0.62 -8.56 1.34
C THR A 6 -2.06 -8.64 1.79
N VAL A 7 -2.63 -7.51 2.20
CA VAL A 7 -4.06 -7.42 2.52
C VAL A 7 -4.80 -6.99 1.26
N PHE A 8 -5.68 -7.86 0.77
CA PHE A 8 -6.59 -7.56 -0.33
C PHE A 8 -7.95 -7.15 0.23
N ARG A 9 -8.40 -5.97 -0.15
CA ARG A 9 -9.68 -5.39 0.26
C ARG A 9 -10.53 -5.09 -0.96
N THR A 10 -11.69 -5.73 -1.05
CA THR A 10 -12.60 -5.60 -2.19
C THR A 10 -13.99 -5.20 -1.72
N PRO A 11 -14.60 -4.15 -2.27
CA PRO A 11 -15.97 -3.76 -1.96
C PRO A 11 -16.94 -4.87 -2.34
N ILE A 12 -17.95 -5.10 -1.49
CA ILE A 12 -19.09 -5.97 -1.78
C ILE A 12 -20.15 -5.10 -2.46
N THR A 13 -20.46 -5.42 -3.72
CA THR A 13 -21.50 -4.72 -4.46
C THR A 13 -22.87 -5.35 -4.20
N VAL A 14 -23.87 -4.53 -3.91
CA VAL A 14 -25.25 -4.98 -3.64
C VAL A 14 -26.19 -4.36 -4.64
N ALA A 15 -27.07 -5.16 -5.19
CA ALA A 15 -28.10 -4.67 -6.12
C ALA A 15 -28.97 -3.58 -5.46
N GLY A 16 -29.12 -2.45 -6.14
CA GLY A 16 -29.86 -1.30 -5.63
C GLY A 16 -29.05 -0.31 -4.78
N ILE A 17 -27.78 -0.58 -4.52
CA ILE A 17 -26.83 0.37 -3.94
C ILE A 17 -25.84 0.76 -5.03
N GLU A 18 -25.97 1.98 -5.51
CA GLU A 18 -25.05 2.49 -6.53
C GLU A 18 -23.85 3.21 -5.89
N PRO A 19 -22.65 3.05 -6.44
CA PRO A 19 -21.48 3.81 -5.99
C PRO A 19 -21.71 5.32 -6.11
N CYS A 20 -21.18 6.10 -5.18
CA CYS A 20 -21.24 7.56 -5.27
C CYS A 20 -20.37 8.11 -6.43
N VAL A 21 -19.43 7.34 -6.92
CA VAL A 21 -18.68 7.62 -8.16
C VAL A 21 -19.37 6.88 -9.31
N ARG A 22 -20.07 7.60 -10.16
CA ARG A 22 -20.95 7.05 -11.20
C ARG A 22 -20.28 6.09 -12.18
N ASN A 23 -18.98 6.27 -12.42
CA ASN A 23 -18.24 5.45 -13.37
C ASN A 23 -17.85 4.08 -12.79
N TRP A 24 -17.88 3.90 -11.48
CA TRP A 24 -17.42 2.66 -10.84
C TRP A 24 -18.48 1.55 -10.99
N VAL A 25 -18.48 0.92 -12.15
CA VAL A 25 -19.42 -0.18 -12.47
C VAL A 25 -18.88 -1.56 -12.07
N LYS A 26 -17.60 -1.64 -11.72
CA LYS A 26 -16.94 -2.86 -11.25
C LYS A 26 -16.17 -2.58 -9.96
N PRO A 27 -16.06 -3.56 -9.04
CA PRO A 27 -15.28 -3.40 -7.82
C PRO A 27 -13.82 -3.02 -8.11
N ILE A 28 -13.25 -2.19 -7.26
CA ILE A 28 -11.82 -1.85 -7.26
C ILE A 28 -11.21 -2.55 -6.04
N THR A 29 -10.29 -3.46 -6.27
CA THR A 29 -9.58 -4.16 -5.20
C THR A 29 -8.34 -3.38 -4.78
N ILE A 30 -8.21 -3.07 -3.50
CA ILE A 30 -6.99 -2.49 -2.95
C ILE A 30 -6.10 -3.62 -2.45
N ALA A 31 -4.86 -3.69 -2.97
CA ALA A 31 -3.81 -4.54 -2.44
C ALA A 31 -2.90 -3.69 -1.54
N ARG A 32 -2.99 -3.92 -0.23
CA ARG A 32 -2.25 -3.17 0.79
C ARG A 32 -1.04 -3.95 1.26
N HIS A 33 0.15 -3.36 1.22
CA HIS A 33 1.33 -3.91 1.86
C HIS A 33 1.14 -3.95 3.38
N ALA A 34 1.27 -5.13 3.99
CA ALA A 34 0.94 -5.31 5.42
C ALA A 34 2.12 -5.05 6.36
N TYR A 35 3.20 -4.44 5.89
CA TYR A 35 4.43 -4.23 6.66
C TYR A 35 4.95 -2.80 6.55
N GLY A 36 5.68 -2.35 7.58
CA GLY A 36 6.51 -1.15 7.53
C GLY A 36 5.74 0.17 7.55
N ASP A 37 6.38 1.19 7.00
CA ASP A 37 5.88 2.57 6.93
C ASP A 37 5.53 3.13 8.33
N VAL A 38 4.52 3.98 8.42
CA VAL A 38 4.07 4.58 9.68
C VAL A 38 3.58 3.57 10.72
N TYR A 39 3.23 2.35 10.32
CA TYR A 39 2.77 1.30 11.23
C TYR A 39 3.92 0.60 12.00
N LYS A 40 5.16 0.81 11.58
CA LYS A 40 6.38 0.35 12.26
C LYS A 40 7.39 1.49 12.40
N ASN A 41 6.91 2.65 12.79
CA ASN A 41 7.72 3.84 12.99
C ASN A 41 8.37 3.87 14.38
N THR A 42 9.34 4.77 14.50
CA THR A 42 9.88 5.25 15.76
C THR A 42 9.69 6.75 15.82
N GLU A 43 9.12 7.25 16.89
CA GLU A 43 8.84 8.67 17.08
C GLU A 43 9.71 9.29 18.16
N LEU A 44 10.11 10.52 17.93
CA LEU A 44 10.88 11.33 18.88
C LEU A 44 10.21 12.68 19.06
N ARG A 45 9.90 13.04 20.33
CA ARG A 45 9.57 14.40 20.68
C ARG A 45 10.85 15.19 20.95
N VAL A 46 11.06 16.25 20.19
CA VAL A 46 12.19 17.16 20.34
C VAL A 46 11.79 18.24 21.36
N PRO A 47 12.45 18.33 22.53
CA PRO A 47 12.02 19.24 23.60
C PRO A 47 12.47 20.70 23.41
N GLY A 48 13.41 20.97 22.53
CA GLY A 48 13.99 22.30 22.30
C GLY A 48 15.02 22.32 21.21
N PRO A 49 15.84 23.38 21.08
CA PRO A 49 16.85 23.47 20.04
C PRO A 49 17.80 22.26 20.04
N GLY A 50 18.15 21.78 18.84
CA GLY A 50 19.01 20.62 18.69
C GLY A 50 18.96 20.03 17.32
N ARG A 51 19.63 18.90 17.13
CA ARG A 51 19.83 18.24 15.84
C ARG A 51 19.28 16.81 15.86
N VAL A 52 18.56 16.44 14.84
CA VAL A 52 18.09 15.06 14.61
C VAL A 52 18.75 14.51 13.37
N GLU A 53 19.31 13.31 13.49
CA GLU A 53 19.98 12.58 12.41
C GLU A 53 19.43 11.14 12.27
N LEU A 54 19.42 10.63 11.06
CA LEU A 54 19.35 9.19 10.79
C LEU A 54 20.76 8.64 10.78
N VAL A 55 21.00 7.59 11.56
CA VAL A 55 22.31 6.92 11.64
C VAL A 55 22.13 5.45 11.28
N TYR A 56 22.88 5.00 10.30
CA TYR A 56 23.04 3.59 9.98
C TYR A 56 24.44 3.15 10.41
N THR A 57 24.51 2.16 11.27
CA THR A 57 25.78 1.54 11.70
C THR A 57 25.85 0.13 11.09
N ALA A 58 26.78 -0.08 10.18
CA ALA A 58 27.01 -1.37 9.55
C ALA A 58 27.62 -2.38 10.55
N ALA A 59 27.59 -3.67 10.20
CA ALA A 59 28.12 -4.74 11.05
C ALA A 59 29.63 -4.62 11.34
N ASP A 60 30.39 -3.96 10.47
CA ASP A 60 31.83 -3.66 10.65
C ASP A 60 32.08 -2.39 11.47
N GLY A 61 31.02 -1.72 11.95
CA GLY A 61 31.09 -0.48 12.72
C GLY A 61 31.15 0.80 11.87
N THR A 62 31.13 0.70 10.56
CA THR A 62 31.08 1.88 9.68
C THR A 62 29.73 2.59 9.83
N GLU A 63 29.75 3.92 9.97
CA GLU A 63 28.54 4.73 10.12
C GLU A 63 28.27 5.60 8.90
N THR A 64 27.00 5.67 8.53
CA THR A 64 26.45 6.66 7.60
C THR A 64 25.45 7.52 8.35
N ARG A 65 25.56 8.85 8.22
CA ARG A 65 24.71 9.80 8.91
C ARG A 65 24.06 10.75 7.90
N GLU A 66 22.77 10.95 8.06
CA GLU A 66 21.99 11.90 7.27
C GLU A 66 21.25 12.86 8.21
N LEU A 67 21.44 14.15 8.02
CA LEU A 67 20.74 15.18 8.80
C LEU A 67 19.24 15.15 8.45
N VAL A 68 18.41 14.96 9.46
CA VAL A 68 16.96 15.10 9.29
C VAL A 68 16.58 16.58 9.40
N HIS A 69 16.95 17.24 10.52
CA HIS A 69 16.68 18.65 10.73
C HIS A 69 17.48 19.24 11.91
N GLU A 70 17.81 20.53 11.81
CA GLU A 70 18.26 21.35 12.95
C GLU A 70 17.09 22.16 13.49
N PHE A 71 16.73 21.88 14.73
CA PHE A 71 15.59 22.51 15.39
C PHE A 71 16.02 23.76 16.16
N ASP A 72 15.32 24.87 15.95
CA ASP A 72 15.48 26.10 16.75
C ASP A 72 14.58 26.09 17.99
N GLY A 73 13.65 25.16 18.10
CA GLY A 73 12.69 25.02 19.17
C GLY A 73 12.09 23.62 19.25
N PRO A 74 11.05 23.43 20.06
CA PRO A 74 10.38 22.14 20.19
C PRO A 74 9.78 21.65 18.87
N GLY A 75 9.77 20.33 18.67
CA GLY A 75 9.21 19.70 17.47
C GLY A 75 9.02 18.20 17.64
N VAL A 76 8.83 17.52 16.52
CA VAL A 76 8.71 16.07 16.45
C VAL A 76 9.53 15.54 15.27
N ALA A 77 10.04 14.33 15.40
CA ALA A 77 10.69 13.61 14.32
C ALA A 77 10.16 12.17 14.28
N GLN A 78 10.18 11.55 13.11
CA GLN A 78 9.72 10.20 12.90
C GLN A 78 10.69 9.47 11.96
N GLY A 79 11.05 8.24 12.31
CA GLY A 79 11.77 7.32 11.45
C GLY A 79 10.89 6.13 11.08
N MET A 80 10.90 5.75 9.82
CA MET A 80 10.22 4.55 9.33
C MET A 80 11.15 3.74 8.45
N HIS A 81 10.83 2.46 8.24
CA HIS A 81 11.64 1.55 7.46
C HIS A 81 10.79 0.56 6.66
N ASN A 82 11.43 -0.08 5.70
CA ASN A 82 10.89 -1.26 5.03
C ASN A 82 12.02 -2.24 4.73
N LEU A 83 11.69 -3.45 4.30
CA LEU A 83 12.64 -4.50 3.95
C LEU A 83 12.42 -4.90 2.49
N ASP A 84 13.49 -5.02 1.72
CA ASP A 84 13.43 -5.47 0.32
C ASP A 84 12.68 -6.80 0.19
N ALA A 85 12.98 -7.77 1.05
CA ALA A 85 12.29 -9.06 1.05
C ALA A 85 10.76 -8.96 1.27
N SER A 86 10.32 -8.00 2.10
CA SER A 86 8.89 -7.75 2.31
C SER A 86 8.24 -7.05 1.11
N ILE A 87 8.95 -6.12 0.46
CA ILE A 87 8.48 -5.47 -0.77
C ILE A 87 8.39 -6.48 -1.91
N GLU A 88 9.37 -7.37 -2.06
CA GLU A 88 9.37 -8.45 -3.05
C GLU A 88 8.19 -9.40 -2.85
N SER A 89 7.95 -9.83 -1.60
CA SER A 89 6.81 -10.65 -1.23
C SER A 89 5.48 -9.98 -1.60
N PHE A 90 5.37 -8.69 -1.32
CA PHE A 90 4.20 -7.88 -1.67
C PHE A 90 4.00 -7.82 -3.19
N ALA A 91 5.06 -7.54 -3.96
CA ALA A 91 5.00 -7.49 -5.41
C ALA A 91 4.52 -8.82 -6.02
N ARG A 92 5.13 -9.95 -5.61
CA ARG A 92 4.73 -11.28 -6.10
C ARG A 92 3.29 -11.62 -5.73
N SER A 93 2.86 -11.34 -4.50
CA SER A 93 1.46 -11.55 -4.08
C SER A 93 0.48 -10.74 -4.94
N CYS A 94 0.82 -9.50 -5.26
CA CYS A 94 0.01 -8.65 -6.13
C CYS A 94 -0.09 -9.21 -7.56
N PHE A 95 1.03 -9.61 -8.15
CA PHE A 95 1.05 -10.13 -9.52
C PHE A 95 0.38 -11.50 -9.64
N GLU A 96 0.59 -12.41 -8.68
CA GLU A 96 -0.13 -13.69 -8.66
C GLU A 96 -1.64 -13.49 -8.54
N TYR A 97 -2.08 -12.61 -7.63
CA TYR A 97 -3.50 -12.32 -7.48
C TYR A 97 -4.09 -11.69 -8.74
N ALA A 98 -3.36 -10.78 -9.41
CA ALA A 98 -3.79 -10.17 -10.67
C ALA A 98 -4.01 -11.23 -11.77
N LEU A 99 -3.12 -12.22 -11.88
CA LEU A 99 -3.23 -13.34 -12.81
C LEU A 99 -4.42 -14.23 -12.45
N ASP A 100 -4.62 -14.56 -11.18
CA ASP A 100 -5.72 -15.41 -10.71
C ASP A 100 -7.10 -14.82 -11.05
N VAL A 101 -7.26 -13.51 -10.82
CA VAL A 101 -8.54 -12.81 -11.07
C VAL A 101 -8.64 -12.22 -12.48
N ARG A 102 -7.57 -12.27 -13.26
CA ARG A 102 -7.44 -11.68 -14.60
C ARG A 102 -7.84 -10.21 -14.64
N GLN A 103 -7.21 -9.42 -13.78
CA GLN A 103 -7.40 -7.98 -13.70
C GLN A 103 -6.08 -7.24 -13.84
N ASP A 104 -6.13 -6.07 -14.47
CA ASP A 104 -5.01 -5.15 -14.50
C ASP A 104 -4.60 -4.75 -13.07
N ILE A 105 -3.33 -4.42 -12.90
CA ILE A 105 -2.82 -3.95 -11.62
C ILE A 105 -2.14 -2.60 -11.78
N TRP A 106 -2.55 -1.65 -10.95
CA TRP A 106 -1.93 -0.34 -10.79
C TRP A 106 -1.11 -0.34 -9.51
N PHE A 107 0.13 0.07 -9.59
CA PHE A 107 0.95 0.31 -8.41
C PHE A 107 1.31 1.79 -8.31
N ALA A 108 1.24 2.36 -7.11
CA ALA A 108 1.45 3.78 -6.92
C ALA A 108 2.25 4.09 -5.65
N THR A 109 3.20 5.01 -5.80
CA THR A 109 3.99 5.60 -4.70
C THR A 109 4.24 7.08 -4.97
N LYS A 110 5.01 7.76 -4.14
CA LYS A 110 5.41 9.16 -4.37
C LYS A 110 6.92 9.27 -4.59
N ASP A 111 7.46 8.50 -5.52
CA ASP A 111 8.91 8.40 -5.79
C ASP A 111 9.57 9.71 -6.25
N THR A 112 8.79 10.64 -6.77
CA THR A 112 9.29 11.99 -7.13
C THR A 112 9.66 12.85 -5.92
N ILE A 113 9.10 12.55 -4.74
CA ILE A 113 9.39 13.22 -3.47
C ILE A 113 10.25 12.31 -2.59
N SER A 114 9.81 11.10 -2.33
CA SER A 114 10.53 10.08 -1.56
C SER A 114 11.47 9.29 -2.49
N LYS A 115 12.57 9.94 -2.88
CA LYS A 115 13.45 9.48 -3.96
C LYS A 115 14.30 8.24 -3.63
N LYS A 116 14.40 7.86 -2.37
CA LYS A 116 15.07 6.61 -1.94
C LYS A 116 14.03 5.59 -1.50
N TYR A 117 13.16 5.93 -0.57
CA TYR A 117 12.21 5.01 0.04
C TYR A 117 11.12 4.54 -0.92
N ASP A 118 10.33 5.46 -1.48
CA ASP A 118 9.26 5.12 -2.43
C ASP A 118 9.81 4.62 -3.77
N HIS A 119 10.97 5.16 -4.19
CA HIS A 119 11.63 4.72 -5.41
C HIS A 119 12.07 3.25 -5.32
N ARG A 120 12.54 2.79 -4.15
CA ARG A 120 12.90 1.37 -3.96
C ARG A 120 11.71 0.43 -4.16
N PHE A 121 10.52 0.80 -3.72
CA PHE A 121 9.29 0.04 -4.00
C PHE A 121 9.02 -0.07 -5.50
N LYS A 122 9.13 1.03 -6.22
CA LYS A 122 8.97 1.05 -7.68
C LYS A 122 9.97 0.14 -8.38
N ASP A 123 11.24 0.24 -8.01
CA ASP A 123 12.32 -0.56 -8.60
C ASP A 123 12.07 -2.05 -8.38
N VAL A 124 11.79 -2.47 -7.15
CA VAL A 124 11.52 -3.88 -6.81
C VAL A 124 10.31 -4.42 -7.58
N PHE A 125 9.22 -3.67 -7.67
CA PHE A 125 8.06 -4.08 -8.47
C PHE A 125 8.41 -4.25 -9.94
N GLN A 126 9.16 -3.32 -10.52
CA GLN A 126 9.56 -3.38 -11.92
C GLN A 126 10.55 -4.52 -12.19
N GLU A 127 11.56 -4.69 -11.35
CA GLU A 127 12.54 -5.77 -11.44
C GLU A 127 11.86 -7.15 -11.44
N ILE A 128 10.91 -7.37 -10.52
CA ILE A 128 10.17 -8.63 -10.41
C ILE A 128 9.22 -8.81 -11.59
N TYR A 129 8.50 -7.76 -12.00
CA TYR A 129 7.62 -7.82 -13.14
C TYR A 129 8.37 -8.25 -14.42
N ASP A 130 9.47 -7.57 -14.71
CA ASP A 130 10.26 -7.83 -15.92
C ASP A 130 10.88 -9.24 -15.92
N ALA A 131 11.32 -9.70 -14.74
CA ALA A 131 11.98 -11.00 -14.62
C ALA A 131 11.03 -12.20 -14.57
N GLU A 132 9.86 -12.05 -13.93
CA GLU A 132 9.02 -13.20 -13.56
C GLU A 132 7.60 -13.15 -14.16
N TYR A 133 7.06 -11.98 -14.50
CA TYR A 133 5.62 -11.80 -14.77
C TYR A 133 5.27 -11.24 -16.14
N ALA A 134 6.13 -10.51 -16.82
CA ALA A 134 5.80 -9.81 -18.07
C ALA A 134 5.17 -10.73 -19.12
N ALA A 135 5.78 -11.89 -19.40
CA ALA A 135 5.27 -12.85 -20.37
C ALA A 135 3.92 -13.46 -19.94
N ARG A 136 3.73 -13.72 -18.63
CA ARG A 136 2.49 -14.27 -18.07
C ARG A 136 1.34 -13.27 -18.16
N PHE A 137 1.62 -11.99 -17.97
CA PHE A 137 0.67 -10.89 -18.09
C PHE A 137 0.25 -10.69 -19.54
N GLU A 138 1.20 -10.73 -20.48
CA GLU A 138 0.92 -10.68 -21.92
C GLU A 138 0.01 -11.85 -22.36
N GLU A 139 0.31 -13.08 -21.93
CA GLU A 139 -0.52 -14.25 -22.22
C GLU A 139 -1.93 -14.14 -21.61
N ALA A 140 -2.05 -13.58 -20.39
CA ALA A 140 -3.32 -13.38 -19.72
C ALA A 140 -4.13 -12.20 -20.27
N GLY A 141 -3.52 -11.31 -21.06
CA GLY A 141 -4.13 -10.11 -21.60
C GLY A 141 -4.45 -9.05 -20.54
N ILE A 142 -3.60 -8.95 -19.52
CA ILE A 142 -3.69 -7.95 -18.43
C ILE A 142 -2.43 -7.11 -18.36
N GLU A 143 -2.54 -5.92 -17.77
CA GLU A 143 -1.46 -4.94 -17.72
C GLU A 143 -1.00 -4.63 -16.28
N TYR A 144 0.31 -4.40 -16.13
CA TYR A 144 0.91 -3.75 -14.97
C TYR A 144 1.20 -2.29 -15.30
N PHE A 145 0.77 -1.39 -14.43
CA PHE A 145 0.94 0.05 -14.62
C PHE A 145 1.41 0.72 -13.33
N TYR A 146 2.55 1.44 -13.42
CA TYR A 146 3.04 2.26 -12.32
C TYR A 146 2.73 3.74 -12.55
N THR A 147 2.30 4.43 -11.50
CA THR A 147 2.10 5.88 -11.51
C THR A 147 2.34 6.52 -10.13
N LEU A 148 2.33 7.85 -10.06
CA LEU A 148 2.36 8.56 -8.78
C LEU A 148 1.03 8.40 -8.05
N ILE A 149 1.06 8.34 -6.71
CA ILE A 149 -0.15 8.11 -5.91
C ILE A 149 -1.23 9.18 -6.13
N ASP A 150 -0.86 10.43 -6.30
CA ASP A 150 -1.78 11.53 -6.59
C ASP A 150 -2.37 11.43 -8.01
N ASP A 151 -1.61 10.98 -8.99
CA ASP A 151 -2.12 10.68 -10.33
C ASP A 151 -3.07 9.45 -10.29
N ALA A 152 -2.73 8.41 -9.53
CA ALA A 152 -3.61 7.26 -9.34
C ALA A 152 -4.96 7.68 -8.75
N VAL A 153 -4.98 8.54 -7.73
CA VAL A 153 -6.24 9.10 -7.17
C VAL A 153 -7.06 9.82 -8.23
N ALA A 154 -6.42 10.63 -9.08
CA ALA A 154 -7.11 11.34 -10.15
C ALA A 154 -7.66 10.39 -11.24
N ARG A 155 -6.92 9.32 -11.55
CA ARG A 155 -7.31 8.32 -12.56
C ARG A 155 -8.44 7.42 -12.06
N VAL A 156 -8.38 6.96 -10.81
CA VAL A 156 -9.40 6.06 -10.25
C VAL A 156 -10.79 6.68 -10.27
N MET A 157 -10.88 7.99 -10.06
CA MET A 157 -12.16 8.73 -10.10
C MET A 157 -12.80 8.77 -11.50
N LYS A 158 -12.03 8.48 -12.55
CA LYS A 158 -12.48 8.48 -13.95
C LYS A 158 -12.55 7.08 -14.54
N ALA A 159 -12.03 6.07 -13.83
CA ALA A 159 -12.02 4.69 -14.28
C ALA A 159 -13.38 4.01 -14.05
N ASP A 160 -13.61 2.91 -14.76
CA ASP A 160 -14.83 2.11 -14.62
C ASP A 160 -14.75 1.10 -13.47
N GLY A 161 -13.57 0.94 -12.85
CA GLY A 161 -13.27 -0.11 -11.89
C GLY A 161 -12.82 -1.41 -12.58
N GLY A 162 -12.77 -2.49 -11.79
CA GLY A 162 -12.37 -3.82 -12.31
C GLY A 162 -10.86 -4.00 -12.43
N PHE A 163 -10.10 -3.35 -11.58
CA PHE A 163 -8.65 -3.48 -11.48
C PHE A 163 -8.20 -3.57 -10.03
N ILE A 164 -6.96 -3.96 -9.82
CA ILE A 164 -6.30 -3.99 -8.53
C ILE A 164 -5.46 -2.72 -8.39
N TRP A 165 -5.57 -2.05 -7.25
CA TRP A 165 -4.74 -0.91 -6.92
C TRP A 165 -3.81 -1.27 -5.75
N ALA A 166 -2.55 -1.53 -6.08
CA ALA A 166 -1.52 -1.83 -5.09
C ALA A 166 -0.96 -0.55 -4.47
N CYS A 167 -0.90 -0.53 -3.15
CA CYS A 167 -0.50 0.62 -2.35
C CYS A 167 0.43 0.20 -1.21
N LYS A 168 1.33 1.10 -0.81
CA LYS A 168 2.06 0.98 0.44
C LYS A 168 1.09 0.90 1.63
N ASN A 169 1.60 0.54 2.80
CA ASN A 169 0.78 0.23 3.97
C ASN A 169 -0.24 1.33 4.33
N TYR A 170 0.20 2.56 4.55
CA TYR A 170 -0.69 3.67 4.92
C TYR A 170 -1.58 4.11 3.75
N ASP A 171 -1.03 4.22 2.55
CA ASP A 171 -1.80 4.58 1.36
C ASP A 171 -2.93 3.57 1.12
N GLY A 172 -2.63 2.28 1.26
CA GLY A 172 -3.61 1.20 1.10
C GLY A 172 -4.70 1.19 2.18
N ASP A 173 -4.35 1.56 3.42
CA ASP A 173 -5.32 1.71 4.49
C ASP A 173 -6.35 2.80 4.16
N VAL A 174 -5.86 3.99 3.82
CA VAL A 174 -6.72 5.14 3.51
C VAL A 174 -7.53 4.92 2.22
N MET A 175 -6.87 4.40 1.16
CA MET A 175 -7.54 4.21 -0.13
C MET A 175 -8.59 3.09 -0.09
N SER A 176 -8.38 2.04 0.69
CA SER A 176 -9.40 0.99 0.84
C SER A 176 -10.67 1.50 1.53
N ASP A 177 -10.52 2.35 2.53
CA ASP A 177 -11.66 2.97 3.22
C ASP A 177 -12.40 3.94 2.29
N MET A 178 -11.69 4.74 1.52
CA MET A 178 -12.27 5.62 0.52
C MET A 178 -13.09 4.84 -0.53
N VAL A 179 -12.47 3.82 -1.12
CA VAL A 179 -13.12 3.00 -2.16
C VAL A 179 -14.35 2.28 -1.59
N SER A 180 -14.22 1.66 -0.42
CA SER A 180 -15.32 0.94 0.22
C SER A 180 -16.50 1.87 0.55
N SER A 181 -16.21 3.04 1.12
CA SER A 181 -17.22 4.04 1.43
C SER A 181 -17.95 4.52 0.17
N ALA A 182 -17.23 4.67 -0.92
CA ALA A 182 -17.81 5.09 -2.20
C ALA A 182 -18.69 4.02 -2.85
N PHE A 183 -18.43 2.73 -2.61
CA PHE A 183 -19.30 1.62 -3.04
C PHE A 183 -20.51 1.38 -2.12
N GLY A 184 -20.55 2.01 -0.95
CA GLY A 184 -21.70 1.94 -0.05
C GLY A 184 -21.36 2.07 1.43
N SER A 185 -20.47 1.27 1.97
CA SER A 185 -20.10 1.29 3.39
C SER A 185 -18.79 0.58 3.67
N LEU A 186 -18.05 1.05 4.68
CA LEU A 186 -16.87 0.35 5.21
C LEU A 186 -17.19 -1.09 5.66
N ALA A 187 -18.40 -1.33 6.14
CA ALA A 187 -18.85 -2.67 6.53
C ALA A 187 -19.07 -3.62 5.34
N MET A 188 -19.10 -3.09 4.12
CA MET A 188 -19.31 -3.86 2.89
C MET A 188 -17.99 -4.05 2.14
N MET A 189 -16.98 -4.52 2.84
CA MET A 189 -15.67 -4.77 2.28
C MET A 189 -15.11 -6.08 2.82
N THR A 190 -14.63 -6.93 1.93
CA THR A 190 -13.82 -8.09 2.33
C THR A 190 -12.43 -7.61 2.72
N SER A 191 -11.79 -8.28 3.69
CA SER A 191 -10.39 -8.06 4.01
C SER A 191 -9.71 -9.40 4.24
N VAL A 192 -8.75 -9.70 3.40
CA VAL A 192 -8.04 -10.98 3.41
C VAL A 192 -6.54 -10.71 3.33
N LEU A 193 -5.81 -11.12 4.36
CA LEU A 193 -4.36 -11.17 4.30
C LEU A 193 -3.93 -12.48 3.66
N VAL A 194 -3.12 -12.38 2.63
CA VAL A 194 -2.52 -13.53 1.92
C VAL A 194 -1.03 -13.52 2.17
N SER A 195 -0.52 -14.56 2.82
CA SER A 195 0.91 -14.72 3.03
C SER A 195 1.59 -15.35 1.81
N PRO A 196 2.90 -15.10 1.59
CA PRO A 196 3.66 -15.73 0.50
C PRO A 196 3.69 -17.27 0.58
N GLN A 197 3.46 -17.82 1.78
CA GLN A 197 3.40 -19.28 2.03
C GLN A 197 2.01 -19.88 1.79
N GLY A 198 1.04 -19.07 1.31
CA GLY A 198 -0.32 -19.52 0.99
C GLY A 198 -1.25 -19.61 2.21
N TYR A 199 -0.93 -18.95 3.32
CA TYR A 199 -1.86 -18.81 4.44
C TYR A 199 -2.79 -17.64 4.22
N TYR A 200 -4.04 -17.78 4.66
CA TYR A 200 -5.08 -16.77 4.56
C TYR A 200 -5.55 -16.38 5.95
N GLU A 201 -5.60 -15.08 6.24
CA GLU A 201 -6.23 -14.54 7.44
C GLU A 201 -7.38 -13.62 7.02
N TYR A 202 -8.58 -13.94 7.49
CA TYR A 202 -9.78 -13.15 7.22
C TYR A 202 -10.09 -12.28 8.43
N GLU A 203 -10.18 -11.00 8.25
CA GLU A 203 -10.49 -10.03 9.29
C GLU A 203 -11.54 -9.03 8.83
N ALA A 204 -12.19 -8.37 9.78
CA ALA A 204 -12.98 -7.19 9.45
C ALA A 204 -12.05 -6.03 9.08
N ALA A 205 -12.37 -5.32 8.02
CA ALA A 205 -11.56 -4.19 7.55
C ALA A 205 -11.60 -2.97 8.50
N HIS A 206 -12.51 -2.98 9.48
CA HIS A 206 -12.74 -1.88 10.43
C HIS A 206 -12.78 -2.39 11.88
N GLY A 207 -12.54 -1.50 12.83
CA GLY A 207 -12.72 -1.79 14.26
C GLY A 207 -14.19 -1.95 14.64
N THR A 208 -14.46 -2.14 15.93
CA THR A 208 -15.81 -2.44 16.47
C THR A 208 -16.86 -1.34 16.26
N VAL A 209 -16.47 -0.12 15.85
CA VAL A 209 -17.33 1.02 15.51
C VAL A 209 -18.45 1.29 16.54
N GLN A 210 -18.21 0.97 17.82
CA GLN A 210 -19.19 1.03 18.91
C GLN A 210 -19.93 2.36 19.01
N ARG A 211 -19.26 3.47 18.69
CA ARG A 211 -19.87 4.82 18.73
C ARG A 211 -21.00 5.03 17.73
N HIS A 212 -21.10 4.20 16.71
CA HIS A 212 -22.17 4.26 15.71
C HIS A 212 -23.31 3.28 15.98
N TYR A 213 -23.17 2.44 17.03
CA TYR A 213 -24.16 1.46 17.41
C TYR A 213 -25.25 2.04 18.35
N TYR A 214 -24.93 3.11 19.11
CA TYR A 214 -25.83 3.76 20.07
C TYR A 214 -26.39 5.07 19.57
#